data_2a98efff3f3724b1abfd544bf6448383
#
_entry.id   2a98efff3f3724b1abfd544bf6448383
#
_cell.length_a   1.000
_cell.length_b   1.000
_cell.length_c   1.000
_cell.angle_alpha   90.00
_cell.angle_beta   90.00
_cell.angle_gamma   90.00
#
_symmetry.space_group_name_H-M   'P 1'
#
loop_
_entity.id
_entity.type
_entity.pdbx_description
1 polymer ?
#
loop_
_entity_poly.entity_id
_entity_poly.type
_entity_poly.pdbx_seq_one_letter_code
_entity_poly.pdbx_strand_id
1 'polypeptide(L)'
;MNYAKQLRALFALLLVIAAIFACVSPAADAASELLPKPAQREYVVDTAGIVSAEDRAQIEKIGEELREKTKAEIVVVTVATLGNADIESYANKLFRSWGIGDAKQSNGVLLLIAKDDRKFRIEVGYGLEGEITDGRSGEILDKMKPYFRDEKYSEGVLNAYQKLAAYAYHAAGVAPGADVSETLEEASTNEEEEPSILVNILIFFLAIVGMILLGVILNWLLGILNQALGSDRGGSSRRNRDFSNDRRNSSSRSSGGGSSRGGYGGGSSGGGGASGGW
;
A
#
# COMPACT_ATOMS: atom_id res chain seq x y z
N MET A 1 20.58 -42.41 -59.13
CA MET A 1 21.64 -42.28 -58.07
C MET A 1 21.61 -40.99 -57.27
N ASN A 2 20.64 -40.11 -57.49
CA ASN A 2 20.58 -38.80 -56.78
C ASN A 2 19.67 -38.77 -55.56
N TYR A 3 18.67 -39.64 -55.45
CA TYR A 3 17.70 -39.68 -54.35
C TYR A 3 18.35 -40.00 -53.00
N ALA A 4 19.32 -40.90 -52.95
CA ALA A 4 20.03 -41.28 -51.73
C ALA A 4 20.89 -40.12 -51.16
N LYS A 5 21.44 -39.28 -52.02
CA LYS A 5 22.18 -38.08 -51.58
C LYS A 5 21.26 -37.00 -51.09
N GLN A 6 20.11 -36.80 -51.73
CA GLN A 6 19.07 -35.85 -51.28
C GLN A 6 18.44 -36.27 -49.96
N LEU A 7 18.19 -37.54 -49.75
CA LEU A 7 17.64 -38.10 -48.52
C LEU A 7 18.61 -37.91 -47.34
N ARG A 8 19.91 -38.12 -47.56
CA ARG A 8 20.97 -37.87 -46.54
C ARG A 8 21.10 -36.40 -46.21
N ALA A 9 21.00 -35.49 -47.20
CA ALA A 9 21.02 -34.06 -46.96
C ALA A 9 19.81 -33.55 -46.17
N LEU A 10 18.61 -34.07 -46.47
CA LEU A 10 17.38 -33.80 -45.72
C LEU A 10 17.48 -34.31 -44.26
N PHE A 11 18.03 -35.48 -44.04
CA PHE A 11 18.22 -36.06 -42.70
C PHE A 11 19.24 -35.27 -41.90
N ALA A 12 20.35 -34.79 -42.52
CA ALA A 12 21.32 -33.93 -41.88
C ALA A 12 20.72 -32.56 -41.51
N LEU A 13 19.91 -31.96 -42.38
CA LEU A 13 19.19 -30.72 -42.12
C LEU A 13 18.20 -30.86 -40.96
N LEU A 14 17.46 -31.97 -40.88
CA LEU A 14 16.53 -32.28 -39.81
C LEU A 14 17.23 -32.46 -38.47
N LEU A 15 18.41 -33.10 -38.45
CA LEU A 15 19.25 -33.22 -37.26
C LEU A 15 19.79 -31.84 -36.77
N VAL A 16 20.18 -30.97 -37.70
CA VAL A 16 20.62 -29.61 -37.36
C VAL A 16 19.47 -28.79 -36.78
N ILE A 17 18.29 -28.86 -37.36
CA ILE A 17 17.07 -28.21 -36.85
C ILE A 17 16.70 -28.74 -35.44
N ALA A 18 16.76 -30.08 -35.26
CA ALA A 18 16.53 -30.71 -33.96
C ALA A 18 17.57 -30.29 -32.91
N ALA A 19 18.84 -30.13 -33.30
CA ALA A 19 19.90 -29.64 -32.42
C ALA A 19 19.72 -28.17 -32.05
N ILE A 20 19.27 -27.31 -32.98
CA ILE A 20 18.93 -25.92 -32.71
C ILE A 20 17.71 -25.84 -31.77
N PHE A 21 16.70 -26.69 -31.97
CA PHE A 21 15.53 -26.74 -31.07
C PHE A 21 15.87 -27.30 -29.68
N ALA A 22 16.85 -28.20 -29.56
CA ALA A 22 17.35 -28.68 -28.26
C ALA A 22 18.21 -27.63 -27.51
N CYS A 23 18.84 -26.68 -28.22
CA CYS A 23 19.57 -25.57 -27.62
C CYS A 23 18.67 -24.41 -27.19
N VAL A 24 17.44 -24.34 -27.66
CA VAL A 24 16.39 -23.48 -27.11
C VAL A 24 15.73 -24.26 -25.95
N SER A 25 16.51 -24.53 -24.89
CA SER A 25 15.90 -24.85 -23.62
C SER A 25 15.02 -23.63 -23.29
N PRO A 26 13.69 -23.79 -23.07
CA PRO A 26 12.99 -22.76 -22.37
C PRO A 26 13.78 -22.54 -21.08
N ALA A 27 14.22 -21.33 -20.81
CA ALA A 27 14.65 -20.97 -19.48
C ALA A 27 13.51 -21.48 -18.62
N ALA A 28 13.78 -22.54 -17.84
CA ALA A 28 12.81 -23.05 -16.90
C ALA A 28 12.37 -21.83 -16.15
N ASP A 29 11.08 -21.49 -16.22
CA ASP A 29 10.46 -20.56 -15.30
C ASP A 29 10.96 -21.02 -13.92
N ALA A 30 11.97 -20.35 -13.40
CA ALA A 30 12.30 -20.42 -12.00
C ALA A 30 11.07 -19.77 -11.34
N ALA A 31 10.02 -20.58 -11.21
CA ALA A 31 8.92 -20.25 -10.32
C ALA A 31 9.62 -19.86 -9.04
N SER A 32 9.47 -18.59 -8.61
CA SER A 32 10.13 -18.12 -7.41
C SER A 32 9.72 -19.05 -6.28
N GLU A 33 10.61 -19.97 -5.95
CA GLU A 33 10.37 -20.93 -4.89
C GLU A 33 10.26 -20.14 -3.60
N LEU A 34 9.19 -20.35 -2.86
CA LEU A 34 9.03 -19.71 -1.57
C LEU A 34 10.21 -20.10 -0.68
N LEU A 35 10.74 -19.14 0.05
CA LEU A 35 11.78 -19.42 1.04
C LEU A 35 11.27 -20.48 2.03
N PRO A 36 12.09 -21.48 2.34
CA PRO A 36 11.75 -22.46 3.35
C PRO A 36 11.60 -21.77 4.72
N LYS A 37 10.67 -22.26 5.53
CA LYS A 37 10.50 -21.76 6.89
C LYS A 37 11.79 -21.98 7.67
N PRO A 38 12.33 -20.98 8.40
CA PRO A 38 13.49 -21.16 9.27
C PRO A 38 13.27 -22.27 10.29
N ALA A 39 14.31 -23.05 10.56
CA ALA A 39 14.26 -24.15 11.54
C ALA A 39 14.08 -23.63 12.98
N GLN A 40 14.60 -22.44 13.24
CA GLN A 40 14.42 -21.69 14.48
C GLN A 40 13.61 -20.45 14.22
N ARG A 41 13.03 -19.88 15.27
CA ARG A 41 12.33 -18.60 15.16
C ARG A 41 13.34 -17.49 14.97
N GLU A 42 13.15 -16.75 13.89
CA GLU A 42 13.94 -15.58 13.53
C GLU A 42 12.94 -14.46 13.17
N TYR A 43 13.24 -13.25 13.64
CA TYR A 43 12.44 -12.07 13.28
C TYR A 43 13.00 -11.35 12.05
N VAL A 44 14.22 -11.73 11.62
CA VAL A 44 14.87 -11.22 10.42
C VAL A 44 15.45 -12.36 9.60
N VAL A 45 14.89 -12.61 8.41
CA VAL A 45 15.44 -13.53 7.41
C VAL A 45 15.95 -12.70 6.25
N ASP A 46 17.23 -12.39 6.27
CA ASP A 46 17.88 -11.49 5.32
C ASP A 46 18.70 -12.25 4.29
N THR A 47 18.06 -12.60 3.16
CA THR A 47 18.76 -13.28 2.05
C THR A 47 19.30 -12.28 1.03
N ALA A 48 18.87 -11.01 1.05
CA ALA A 48 19.39 -9.95 0.20
C ALA A 48 20.64 -9.25 0.79
N GLY A 49 20.99 -9.54 2.07
CA GLY A 49 22.16 -8.98 2.73
C GLY A 49 22.07 -7.45 2.92
N ILE A 50 20.89 -6.93 3.26
CA ILE A 50 20.67 -5.49 3.39
C ILE A 50 20.47 -5.03 4.85
N VAL A 51 20.38 -5.95 5.79
CA VAL A 51 20.22 -5.64 7.22
C VAL A 51 21.56 -5.78 7.93
N SER A 52 22.00 -4.74 8.62
CA SER A 52 23.24 -4.75 9.40
C SER A 52 23.14 -5.73 10.58
N ALA A 53 24.27 -6.20 11.08
CA ALA A 53 24.27 -7.08 12.24
C ALA A 53 23.74 -6.38 13.51
N GLU A 54 23.97 -5.08 13.63
CA GLU A 54 23.50 -4.25 14.73
C GLU A 54 21.97 -4.11 14.72
N ASP A 55 21.41 -3.67 13.58
CA ASP A 55 19.96 -3.50 13.42
C ASP A 55 19.22 -4.84 13.52
N ARG A 56 19.82 -5.93 12.98
CA ARG A 56 19.29 -7.29 13.17
C ARG A 56 19.18 -7.63 14.66
N ALA A 57 20.24 -7.38 15.46
CA ALA A 57 20.21 -7.67 16.89
C ALA A 57 19.13 -6.85 17.62
N GLN A 58 18.90 -5.60 17.21
CA GLN A 58 17.83 -4.78 17.77
C GLN A 58 16.45 -5.32 17.39
N ILE A 59 16.23 -5.67 16.13
CA ILE A 59 14.96 -6.26 15.65
C ILE A 59 14.66 -7.57 16.39
N GLU A 60 15.65 -8.47 16.53
CA GLU A 60 15.49 -9.73 17.24
C GLU A 60 15.10 -9.50 18.72
N LYS A 61 15.74 -8.53 19.39
CA LYS A 61 15.40 -8.15 20.77
C LYS A 61 13.97 -7.61 20.89
N ILE A 62 13.59 -6.68 20.01
CA ILE A 62 12.23 -6.10 19.99
C ILE A 62 11.19 -7.18 19.70
N GLY A 63 11.47 -8.06 18.73
CA GLY A 63 10.57 -9.14 18.33
C GLY A 63 10.31 -10.15 19.45
N GLU A 64 11.36 -10.54 20.18
CA GLU A 64 11.23 -11.46 21.33
C GLU A 64 10.42 -10.82 22.45
N GLU A 65 10.72 -9.56 22.81
CA GLU A 65 9.99 -8.83 23.84
C GLU A 65 8.51 -8.63 23.46
N LEU A 66 8.22 -8.24 22.22
CA LEU A 66 6.88 -8.09 21.70
C LEU A 66 6.10 -9.40 21.83
N ARG A 67 6.71 -10.50 21.40
CA ARG A 67 6.08 -11.82 21.43
C ARG A 67 5.81 -12.31 22.84
N GLU A 68 6.75 -12.12 23.76
CA GLU A 68 6.58 -12.48 25.16
C GLU A 68 5.38 -11.77 25.77
N LYS A 69 5.26 -10.46 25.53
CA LYS A 69 4.25 -9.61 26.13
C LYS A 69 2.87 -9.72 25.47
N THR A 70 2.82 -9.90 24.14
CA THR A 70 1.57 -9.74 23.35
C THR A 70 1.17 -10.97 22.55
N LYS A 71 2.09 -11.91 22.37
CA LYS A 71 1.99 -13.04 21.42
C LYS A 71 1.97 -12.61 19.94
N ALA A 72 2.05 -11.32 19.65
CA ALA A 72 2.20 -10.84 18.27
C ALA A 72 3.59 -11.21 17.72
N GLU A 73 3.67 -11.41 16.43
CA GLU A 73 4.90 -11.80 15.75
C GLU A 73 5.07 -10.95 14.48
N ILE A 74 6.17 -10.24 14.40
CA ILE A 74 6.54 -9.43 13.24
C ILE A 74 7.80 -10.02 12.65
N VAL A 75 7.79 -10.34 11.36
CA VAL A 75 8.93 -10.94 10.67
C VAL A 75 9.33 -10.08 9.47
N VAL A 76 10.62 -9.77 9.38
CA VAL A 76 11.22 -9.14 8.21
C VAL A 76 11.81 -10.21 7.32
N VAL A 77 11.47 -10.19 6.04
CA VAL A 77 12.07 -11.06 5.03
C VAL A 77 12.60 -10.22 3.90
N THR A 78 13.88 -10.38 3.59
CA THR A 78 14.48 -9.74 2.43
C THR A 78 14.91 -10.80 1.42
N VAL A 79 14.62 -10.53 0.15
CA VAL A 79 15.04 -11.35 -0.98
C VAL A 79 15.72 -10.47 -2.04
N ALA A 80 16.62 -11.06 -2.83
CA ALA A 80 17.20 -10.33 -3.95
C ALA A 80 16.11 -10.00 -4.98
N THR A 81 15.35 -10.99 -5.41
CA THR A 81 14.27 -10.83 -6.41
C THR A 81 13.13 -11.82 -6.15
N LEU A 82 11.95 -11.46 -6.61
CA LEU A 82 10.76 -12.32 -6.64
C LEU A 82 10.68 -13.13 -7.95
N GLY A 83 11.58 -12.89 -8.89
CA GLY A 83 11.48 -13.43 -10.24
C GLY A 83 10.22 -12.96 -10.95
N ASN A 84 9.38 -13.90 -11.40
CA ASN A 84 8.11 -13.59 -12.06
C ASN A 84 6.92 -13.50 -11.10
N ALA A 85 7.15 -13.62 -9.78
CA ALA A 85 6.05 -13.58 -8.81
C ALA A 85 5.59 -12.15 -8.54
N ASP A 86 4.30 -12.01 -8.34
CA ASP A 86 3.68 -10.83 -7.78
C ASP A 86 3.96 -10.74 -6.27
N ILE A 87 4.32 -9.54 -5.79
CA ILE A 87 4.75 -9.37 -4.39
C ILE A 87 3.63 -9.67 -3.40
N GLU A 88 2.39 -9.34 -3.74
CA GLU A 88 1.21 -9.61 -2.93
C GLU A 88 1.00 -11.11 -2.76
N SER A 89 1.00 -11.83 -3.88
CA SER A 89 0.84 -13.29 -3.90
C SER A 89 1.98 -13.99 -3.18
N TYR A 90 3.22 -13.51 -3.35
CA TYR A 90 4.39 -14.08 -2.69
C TYR A 90 4.34 -13.86 -1.18
N ALA A 91 4.06 -12.63 -0.73
CA ALA A 91 3.96 -12.29 0.68
C ALA A 91 2.86 -13.10 1.38
N ASN A 92 1.67 -13.17 0.78
CA ASN A 92 0.54 -13.91 1.35
C ASN A 92 0.83 -15.42 1.46
N LYS A 93 1.43 -16.03 0.42
CA LYS A 93 1.86 -17.45 0.47
C LYS A 93 2.93 -17.67 1.53
N LEU A 94 3.93 -16.78 1.62
CA LEU A 94 5.01 -16.86 2.60
C LEU A 94 4.45 -16.74 4.02
N PHE A 95 3.65 -15.72 4.29
CA PHE A 95 2.98 -15.49 5.57
C PHE A 95 2.23 -16.74 6.06
N ARG A 96 1.42 -17.33 5.18
CA ARG A 96 0.65 -18.55 5.49
C ARG A 96 1.51 -19.79 5.67
N SER A 97 2.51 -19.99 4.80
CA SER A 97 3.36 -21.19 4.84
C SER A 97 4.23 -21.22 6.11
N TRP A 98 4.66 -20.03 6.58
CA TRP A 98 5.43 -19.91 7.80
C TRP A 98 4.53 -19.89 9.04
N GLY A 99 3.25 -19.51 8.90
CA GLY A 99 2.29 -19.39 9.99
C GLY A 99 2.69 -18.28 10.96
N ILE A 100 2.98 -17.09 10.41
CA ILE A 100 3.44 -15.93 11.19
C ILE A 100 2.30 -15.46 12.11
N GLY A 101 2.62 -15.30 13.40
CA GLY A 101 1.68 -14.91 14.44
C GLY A 101 1.04 -16.05 15.19
N ASP A 102 0.26 -15.74 16.23
CA ASP A 102 -0.50 -16.71 17.01
C ASP A 102 -1.72 -17.19 16.23
N ALA A 103 -1.93 -18.50 16.17
CA ALA A 103 -3.00 -19.12 15.39
C ALA A 103 -4.42 -18.75 15.86
N LYS A 104 -4.59 -18.37 17.14
CA LYS A 104 -5.90 -17.98 17.70
C LYS A 104 -6.15 -16.48 17.55
N GLN A 105 -5.08 -15.68 17.65
CA GLN A 105 -5.16 -14.23 17.62
C GLN A 105 -4.98 -13.67 16.22
N SER A 106 -4.36 -14.45 15.29
CA SER A 106 -4.02 -14.00 13.94
C SER A 106 -3.25 -12.67 13.91
N ASN A 107 -2.36 -12.47 14.89
CA ASN A 107 -1.65 -11.23 15.17
C ASN A 107 -0.21 -11.22 14.61
N GLY A 108 -0.05 -11.75 13.40
CA GLY A 108 1.21 -11.73 12.67
C GLY A 108 1.35 -10.53 11.74
N VAL A 109 2.57 -10.12 11.44
CA VAL A 109 2.93 -9.16 10.39
C VAL A 109 4.16 -9.64 9.65
N LEU A 110 4.16 -9.51 8.33
CA LEU A 110 5.32 -9.76 7.48
C LEU A 110 5.71 -8.47 6.76
N LEU A 111 6.95 -8.04 6.93
CA LEU A 111 7.57 -7.01 6.09
C LEU A 111 8.47 -7.72 5.06
N LEU A 112 8.02 -7.78 3.81
CA LEU A 112 8.74 -8.37 2.69
C LEU A 112 9.40 -7.29 1.85
N ILE A 113 10.69 -7.49 1.52
CA ILE A 113 11.47 -6.57 0.69
C ILE A 113 12.15 -7.37 -0.42
N ALA A 114 11.92 -6.99 -1.67
CA ALA A 114 12.59 -7.51 -2.86
C ALA A 114 13.52 -6.43 -3.42
N LYS A 115 14.80 -6.53 -3.08
CA LYS A 115 15.79 -5.47 -3.30
C LYS A 115 15.96 -5.09 -4.77
N ASP A 116 16.21 -6.07 -5.62
CA ASP A 116 16.52 -5.84 -7.03
C ASP A 116 15.26 -5.45 -7.82
N ASP A 117 14.09 -5.90 -7.37
CA ASP A 117 12.79 -5.52 -7.91
C ASP A 117 12.33 -4.14 -7.43
N ARG A 118 13.00 -3.56 -6.44
CA ARG A 118 12.64 -2.31 -5.76
C ARG A 118 11.19 -2.31 -5.27
N LYS A 119 10.80 -3.41 -4.64
CA LYS A 119 9.45 -3.60 -4.11
C LYS A 119 9.48 -3.98 -2.64
N PHE A 120 8.49 -3.52 -1.93
CA PHE A 120 8.24 -3.92 -0.55
C PHE A 120 6.73 -4.10 -0.29
N ARG A 121 6.41 -4.91 0.68
CA ARG A 121 5.04 -5.17 1.12
C ARG A 121 4.99 -5.43 2.62
N ILE A 122 3.96 -4.89 3.25
CA ILE A 122 3.53 -5.28 4.59
C ILE A 122 2.28 -6.15 4.41
N GLU A 123 2.31 -7.37 4.93
CA GLU A 123 1.16 -8.27 5.02
C GLU A 123 0.76 -8.38 6.48
N VAL A 124 -0.53 -8.16 6.78
CA VAL A 124 -1.05 -8.05 8.14
C VAL A 124 -2.05 -9.17 8.41
N GLY A 125 -1.93 -9.81 9.57
CA GLY A 125 -2.89 -10.79 10.05
C GLY A 125 -4.16 -10.13 10.61
N TYR A 126 -5.29 -10.78 10.50
CA TYR A 126 -6.60 -10.25 10.89
C TYR A 126 -6.68 -9.63 12.28
N GLY A 127 -5.91 -10.18 13.25
CA GLY A 127 -5.92 -9.67 14.62
C GLY A 127 -5.29 -8.29 14.77
N LEU A 128 -4.56 -7.81 13.78
CA LEU A 128 -3.90 -6.51 13.78
C LEU A 128 -4.44 -5.55 12.72
N GLU A 129 -5.35 -5.97 11.82
CA GLU A 129 -5.89 -5.12 10.75
C GLU A 129 -6.62 -3.87 11.28
N GLY A 130 -7.20 -3.95 12.47
CA GLY A 130 -7.84 -2.80 13.12
C GLY A 130 -6.86 -1.70 13.54
N GLU A 131 -5.62 -2.08 13.85
CA GLU A 131 -4.57 -1.16 14.29
C GLU A 131 -3.57 -0.87 13.17
N ILE A 132 -3.12 -1.90 12.46
CA ILE A 132 -2.24 -1.78 11.30
C ILE A 132 -3.11 -1.86 10.04
N THR A 133 -3.79 -0.75 9.75
CA THR A 133 -4.65 -0.63 8.57
C THR A 133 -3.81 -0.52 7.29
N ASP A 134 -4.46 -0.68 6.12
CA ASP A 134 -3.80 -0.49 4.81
C ASP A 134 -3.18 0.92 4.70
N GLY A 135 -3.87 1.95 5.22
CA GLY A 135 -3.38 3.32 5.25
C GLY A 135 -2.10 3.46 6.07
N ARG A 136 -2.09 2.97 7.32
CA ARG A 136 -0.90 2.98 8.19
C ARG A 136 0.25 2.15 7.62
N SER A 137 -0.06 1.01 7.02
CA SER A 137 0.93 0.20 6.29
C SER A 137 1.55 0.99 5.13
N GLY A 138 0.72 1.71 4.36
CA GLY A 138 1.16 2.59 3.30
C GLY A 138 2.07 3.70 3.78
N GLU A 139 1.73 4.38 4.88
CA GLU A 139 2.56 5.43 5.50
C GLU A 139 3.93 4.90 5.95
N ILE A 140 3.97 3.71 6.57
CA ILE A 140 5.24 3.07 6.96
C ILE A 140 6.11 2.84 5.73
N LEU A 141 5.53 2.28 4.66
CA LEU A 141 6.26 2.04 3.41
C LEU A 141 6.72 3.36 2.76
N ASP A 142 5.90 4.40 2.81
CA ASP A 142 6.28 5.73 2.29
C ASP A 142 7.45 6.34 3.07
N LYS A 143 7.48 6.18 4.38
CA LYS A 143 8.60 6.60 5.23
C LYS A 143 9.88 5.78 5.00
N MET A 144 9.79 4.55 4.51
CA MET A 144 10.95 3.75 4.11
C MET A 144 11.59 4.25 2.80
N LYS A 145 10.81 4.83 1.86
CA LYS A 145 11.29 5.21 0.52
C LYS A 145 12.55 6.09 0.51
N PRO A 146 12.66 7.17 1.31
CA PRO A 146 13.88 7.99 1.32
C PRO A 146 15.11 7.19 1.74
N TYR A 147 15.01 6.35 2.78
CA TYR A 147 16.12 5.48 3.21
C TYR A 147 16.55 4.54 2.10
N PHE A 148 15.60 3.94 1.40
CA PHE A 148 15.90 2.97 0.33
C PHE A 148 16.47 3.63 -0.92
N ARG A 149 16.09 4.88 -1.22
CA ARG A 149 16.71 5.68 -2.31
C ARG A 149 18.14 6.08 -1.99
N ASP A 150 18.44 6.30 -0.72
CA ASP A 150 19.77 6.65 -0.22
C ASP A 150 20.62 5.41 0.13
N GLU A 151 20.15 4.20 -0.23
CA GLU A 151 20.78 2.90 0.07
C GLU A 151 20.96 2.60 1.57
N LYS A 152 20.29 3.34 2.45
CA LYS A 152 20.24 3.13 3.91
C LYS A 152 19.19 2.08 4.29
N TYR A 153 19.29 0.93 3.64
CA TYR A 153 18.27 -0.13 3.74
C TYR A 153 18.02 -0.57 5.18
N SER A 154 19.11 -0.80 5.92
CA SER A 154 19.05 -1.32 7.29
C SER A 154 18.32 -0.39 8.25
N GLU A 155 18.64 0.92 8.20
CA GLU A 155 17.98 1.95 8.99
C GLU A 155 16.47 2.03 8.64
N GLY A 156 16.14 1.99 7.35
CA GLY A 156 14.75 2.02 6.89
C GLY A 156 13.94 0.80 7.38
N VAL A 157 14.58 -0.39 7.40
CA VAL A 157 13.95 -1.62 7.92
C VAL A 157 13.72 -1.53 9.42
N LEU A 158 14.73 -1.09 10.19
CA LEU A 158 14.61 -0.94 11.63
C LEU A 158 13.50 0.05 12.02
N ASN A 159 13.47 1.22 11.40
CA ASN A 159 12.43 2.22 11.63
C ASN A 159 11.02 1.66 11.34
N ALA A 160 10.85 0.95 10.22
CA ALA A 160 9.58 0.33 9.89
C ALA A 160 9.18 -0.75 10.92
N TYR A 161 10.14 -1.57 11.34
CA TYR A 161 9.91 -2.61 12.34
C TYR A 161 9.47 -2.03 13.70
N GLN A 162 10.13 -0.97 14.16
CA GLN A 162 9.78 -0.28 15.40
C GLN A 162 8.35 0.28 15.35
N LYS A 163 7.96 0.88 14.22
CA LYS A 163 6.59 1.38 14.05
C LYS A 163 5.54 0.26 14.03
N LEU A 164 5.82 -0.84 13.34
CA LEU A 164 4.94 -2.01 13.35
C LEU A 164 4.82 -2.59 14.77
N ALA A 165 5.93 -2.68 15.50
CA ALA A 165 5.94 -3.14 16.90
C ALA A 165 5.14 -2.21 17.80
N ALA A 166 5.27 -0.89 17.65
CA ALA A 166 4.50 0.11 18.37
C ALA A 166 2.99 -0.10 18.21
N TYR A 167 2.53 -0.27 16.98
CA TYR A 167 1.10 -0.57 16.71
C TYR A 167 0.66 -1.92 17.29
N ALA A 168 1.51 -2.96 17.24
CA ALA A 168 1.18 -4.26 17.81
C ALA A 168 1.08 -4.21 19.36
N TYR A 169 1.93 -3.42 20.02
CA TYR A 169 1.83 -3.16 21.46
C TYR A 169 0.54 -2.41 21.79
N HIS A 170 0.20 -1.39 21.01
CA HIS A 170 -1.02 -0.62 21.19
C HIS A 170 -2.27 -1.51 21.02
N ALA A 171 -2.32 -2.35 19.98
CA ALA A 171 -3.39 -3.31 19.76
C ALA A 171 -3.61 -4.25 20.95
N ALA A 172 -2.51 -4.63 21.62
CA ALA A 172 -2.55 -5.50 22.80
C ALA A 172 -2.88 -4.76 24.11
N GLY A 173 -2.91 -3.42 24.11
CA GLY A 173 -3.07 -2.60 25.32
C GLY A 173 -1.90 -2.73 26.30
N VAL A 174 -0.69 -3.01 25.80
CA VAL A 174 0.53 -3.25 26.57
C VAL A 174 1.54 -2.15 26.30
N ALA A 175 2.17 -1.63 27.34
CA ALA A 175 3.24 -0.65 27.17
C ALA A 175 4.47 -1.30 26.51
N PRO A 176 5.06 -0.67 25.48
CA PRO A 176 6.27 -1.16 24.83
C PRO A 176 7.49 -1.04 25.70
N GLY A 177 8.57 -1.71 25.32
CA GLY A 177 9.89 -1.49 25.87
C GLY A 177 10.51 -0.16 25.44
N ALA A 178 11.62 0.22 26.06
CA ALA A 178 12.29 1.50 25.83
C ALA A 178 12.67 1.70 24.34
N ASP A 179 13.06 0.64 23.66
CA ASP A 179 13.50 0.68 22.25
C ASP A 179 12.36 1.01 21.26
N VAL A 180 11.11 0.98 21.72
CA VAL A 180 9.92 1.23 20.88
C VAL A 180 9.09 2.43 21.39
N SER A 181 9.28 2.83 22.65
CA SER A 181 8.47 3.90 23.29
C SER A 181 8.61 5.25 22.60
N GLU A 182 9.80 5.64 22.16
CA GLU A 182 10.08 6.89 21.44
C GLU A 182 9.30 6.95 20.12
N THR A 183 9.18 5.81 19.44
CA THR A 183 8.45 5.69 18.17
C THR A 183 6.93 5.83 18.32
N LEU A 184 6.38 5.49 19.51
CA LEU A 184 4.96 5.69 19.83
C LEU A 184 4.64 7.19 20.05
N GLU A 185 5.53 7.94 20.68
CA GLU A 185 5.34 9.38 20.86
C GLU A 185 5.32 10.09 19.50
N GLU A 186 6.19 9.72 18.58
CA GLU A 186 6.16 10.22 17.21
C GLU A 186 4.92 9.74 16.43
N ALA A 187 4.45 8.52 16.64
CA ALA A 187 3.25 8.01 15.99
C ALA A 187 1.98 8.71 16.48
N SER A 188 1.92 9.02 17.78
CA SER A 188 0.80 9.74 18.38
C SER A 188 0.78 11.24 18.05
N THR A 189 1.95 11.85 17.82
CA THR A 189 2.04 13.27 17.40
C THR A 189 1.82 13.47 15.92
N ASN A 190 2.03 12.44 15.09
CA ASN A 190 1.73 12.46 13.64
C ASN A 190 0.27 12.10 13.32
N GLU A 191 -0.57 11.74 14.29
CA GLU A 191 -2.01 11.99 14.23
C GLU A 191 -2.26 13.50 14.45
N GLU A 192 -1.48 14.39 13.82
CA GLU A 192 -1.99 15.72 13.49
C GLU A 192 -3.27 15.44 12.73
N GLU A 193 -4.37 15.75 13.40
CA GLU A 193 -5.72 15.79 12.86
C GLU A 193 -5.61 16.43 11.47
N GLU A 194 -5.53 15.61 10.42
CA GLU A 194 -5.96 16.05 9.11
C GLU A 194 -7.29 16.73 9.38
N PRO A 195 -7.39 18.05 9.21
CA PRO A 195 -8.61 18.76 9.57
C PRO A 195 -9.73 17.99 8.93
N SER A 196 -10.60 17.42 9.76
CA SER A 196 -11.56 16.39 9.32
C SER A 196 -12.19 16.93 8.04
N ILE A 197 -12.46 16.06 7.07
CA ILE A 197 -13.09 16.43 5.79
C ILE A 197 -14.23 17.43 6.03
N LEU A 198 -14.91 17.31 7.19
CA LEU A 198 -15.95 18.22 7.66
C LEU A 198 -15.43 19.61 7.95
N VAL A 199 -14.23 19.78 8.52
CA VAL A 199 -13.63 21.08 8.78
C VAL A 199 -13.19 21.74 7.48
N ASN A 200 -12.61 21.00 6.55
CA ASN A 200 -12.27 21.50 5.21
C ASN A 200 -13.52 21.90 4.42
N ILE A 201 -14.59 21.10 4.48
CA ILE A 201 -15.90 21.44 3.90
C ILE A 201 -16.48 22.69 4.55
N LEU A 202 -16.39 22.83 5.89
CA LEU A 202 -16.87 23.98 6.61
C LEU A 202 -16.09 25.26 6.23
N ILE A 203 -14.76 25.19 6.14
CA ILE A 203 -13.92 26.31 5.69
C ILE A 203 -14.27 26.71 4.26
N PHE A 204 -14.43 25.74 3.37
CA PHE A 204 -14.84 25.97 1.98
C PHE A 204 -16.23 26.62 1.88
N PHE A 205 -17.17 26.17 2.72
CA PHE A 205 -18.52 26.73 2.79
C PHE A 205 -18.49 28.18 3.33
N LEU A 206 -17.71 28.45 4.37
CA LEU A 206 -17.52 29.81 4.91
C LEU A 206 -16.86 30.75 3.88
N ALA A 207 -15.91 30.27 3.10
CA ALA A 207 -15.29 31.04 2.03
C ALA A 207 -16.31 31.40 0.93
N ILE A 208 -17.18 30.47 0.53
CA ILE A 208 -18.26 30.73 -0.44
C ILE A 208 -19.26 31.73 0.10
N VAL A 209 -19.72 31.58 1.34
CA VAL A 209 -20.64 32.50 1.99
C VAL A 209 -20.01 33.90 2.10
N GLY A 210 -18.73 33.99 2.48
CA GLY A 210 -17.97 35.25 2.51
C GLY A 210 -17.91 35.92 1.14
N MET A 211 -17.68 35.15 0.08
CA MET A 211 -17.64 35.68 -1.30
C MET A 211 -19.00 36.19 -1.76
N ILE A 212 -20.09 35.49 -1.43
CA ILE A 212 -21.47 35.90 -1.73
C ILE A 212 -21.81 37.19 -0.98
N LEU A 213 -21.50 37.29 0.34
CA LEU A 213 -21.73 38.46 1.14
C LEU A 213 -20.95 39.66 0.60
N LEU A 214 -19.68 39.46 0.23
CA LEU A 214 -18.86 40.51 -0.38
C LEU A 214 -19.47 40.99 -1.71
N GLY A 215 -19.96 40.07 -2.54
CA GLY A 215 -20.66 40.41 -3.78
C GLY A 215 -21.95 41.21 -3.56
N VAL A 216 -22.73 40.87 -2.51
CA VAL A 216 -23.96 41.58 -2.14
C VAL A 216 -23.61 43.00 -1.62
N ILE A 217 -22.59 43.11 -0.78
CA ILE A 217 -22.12 44.43 -0.25
C ILE A 217 -21.60 45.32 -1.37
N LEU A 218 -20.83 44.73 -2.31
CA LEU A 218 -20.30 45.46 -3.45
C LEU A 218 -21.43 45.96 -4.38
N ASN A 219 -22.42 45.09 -4.63
CA ASN A 219 -23.59 45.45 -5.43
C ASN A 219 -24.45 46.49 -4.77
N TRP A 220 -24.61 46.44 -3.42
CA TRP A 220 -25.30 47.47 -2.65
C TRP A 220 -24.55 48.80 -2.67
N LEU A 221 -23.22 48.80 -2.49
CA LEU A 221 -22.38 50.00 -2.63
C LEU A 221 -22.43 50.61 -4.03
N LEU A 222 -22.37 49.80 -5.06
CA LEU A 222 -22.56 50.22 -6.46
C LEU A 222 -23.94 50.84 -6.67
N GLY A 223 -25.00 50.28 -6.06
CA GLY A 223 -26.35 50.82 -6.07
C GLY A 223 -26.42 52.21 -5.46
N ILE A 224 -25.80 52.46 -4.29
CA ILE A 224 -25.69 53.76 -3.61
C ILE A 224 -24.91 54.73 -4.47
N LEU A 225 -23.78 54.30 -5.05
CA LEU A 225 -22.94 55.15 -5.89
C LEU A 225 -23.69 55.55 -7.18
N ASN A 226 -24.44 54.63 -7.79
CA ASN A 226 -25.25 54.88 -8.97
C ASN A 226 -26.43 55.84 -8.65
N GLN A 227 -27.00 55.72 -7.43
CA GLN A 227 -28.06 56.61 -6.97
C GLN A 227 -27.50 58.04 -6.65
N ALA A 228 -26.25 58.11 -6.17
CA ALA A 228 -25.57 59.41 -5.90
C ALA A 228 -25.10 60.12 -7.21
N LEU A 229 -24.79 59.37 -8.24
CA LEU A 229 -24.34 59.87 -9.56
C LEU A 229 -25.45 59.99 -10.60
N GLY A 230 -26.63 59.35 -10.34
CA GLY A 230 -27.72 59.21 -11.29
C GLY A 230 -28.93 60.07 -10.99
N SER A 231 -28.73 61.37 -10.74
CA SER A 231 -29.81 62.36 -10.87
C SER A 231 -29.71 63.06 -12.20
N ASP A 232 -30.02 62.35 -13.28
CA ASP A 232 -30.64 62.91 -14.48
C ASP A 232 -30.63 61.82 -15.61
N ARG A 233 -31.78 61.33 -15.94
CA ARG A 233 -32.33 61.11 -17.27
C ARG A 233 -33.41 60.05 -17.26
N GLY A 234 -34.62 60.54 -17.61
CA GLY A 234 -35.84 59.76 -17.70
C GLY A 234 -35.90 58.83 -18.90
N GLY A 235 -36.80 57.89 -18.77
CA GLY A 235 -37.68 57.49 -19.86
C GLY A 235 -37.35 56.20 -20.62
N SER A 236 -38.30 55.31 -20.57
CA SER A 236 -38.79 54.47 -21.63
C SER A 236 -38.66 52.93 -21.49
N SER A 237 -39.75 52.39 -21.05
CA SER A 237 -40.61 51.32 -21.61
C SER A 237 -40.03 50.21 -22.50
N ARG A 238 -40.59 49.06 -22.20
CA ARG A 238 -40.91 47.87 -23.04
C ARG A 238 -39.85 46.76 -23.00
N ARG A 239 -40.20 45.52 -22.88
CA ARG A 239 -41.37 44.64 -23.09
C ARG A 239 -40.89 43.21 -22.84
N ASN A 240 -41.71 42.41 -22.16
CA ASN A 240 -41.83 40.96 -22.17
C ASN A 240 -41.12 40.19 -23.25
N ARG A 241 -40.57 39.04 -22.85
CA ARG A 241 -40.95 37.74 -23.45
C ARG A 241 -40.57 36.59 -22.56
N ASP A 242 -41.60 35.84 -22.18
CA ASP A 242 -41.55 34.45 -21.71
C ASP A 242 -40.90 33.54 -22.74
N PHE A 243 -40.16 32.55 -22.29
CA PHE A 243 -40.15 31.26 -22.93
C PHE A 243 -39.79 30.17 -21.90
N SER A 244 -40.79 29.34 -21.67
CA SER A 244 -40.76 28.07 -20.98
C SER A 244 -40.21 26.95 -21.88
N ASN A 245 -39.85 25.90 -21.28
CA ASN A 245 -39.72 24.50 -21.71
C ASN A 245 -38.29 23.97 -21.66
N ASP A 246 -37.99 22.74 -21.33
CA ASP A 246 -38.73 21.52 -20.94
C ASP A 246 -37.65 20.47 -20.58
N ARG A 247 -37.96 19.65 -19.61
CA ARG A 247 -37.68 18.22 -19.38
C ARG A 247 -36.53 17.52 -20.10
N ARG A 248 -35.79 16.71 -19.33
CA ARG A 248 -35.72 15.23 -19.33
C ARG A 248 -34.48 14.77 -18.61
N ASN A 249 -34.55 14.15 -17.48
CA ASN A 249 -34.75 12.74 -17.14
C ASN A 249 -33.87 11.75 -17.95
N SER A 250 -32.90 11.17 -17.27
CA SER A 250 -32.58 9.76 -17.47
C SER A 250 -31.71 9.19 -16.32
N SER A 251 -32.28 8.22 -15.71
CA SER A 251 -31.74 7.25 -14.79
C SER A 251 -30.82 6.25 -15.51
N SER A 252 -29.77 5.79 -14.88
CA SER A 252 -29.36 4.39 -15.05
C SER A 252 -28.62 3.87 -13.84
N ARG A 253 -29.18 2.81 -13.33
CA ARG A 253 -28.65 1.84 -12.37
C ARG A 253 -27.54 1.03 -13.02
N SER A 254 -26.56 0.58 -12.26
CA SER A 254 -26.21 -0.83 -12.31
C SER A 254 -25.48 -1.27 -11.04
N SER A 255 -26.08 -2.23 -10.45
CA SER A 255 -25.65 -3.16 -9.44
C SER A 255 -24.61 -4.13 -9.99
N GLY A 256 -23.74 -4.62 -9.13
CA GLY A 256 -22.89 -5.76 -9.41
C GLY A 256 -22.19 -6.22 -8.15
N GLY A 257 -22.86 -7.08 -7.39
CA GLY A 257 -22.27 -7.82 -6.28
C GLY A 257 -21.48 -9.02 -6.81
N GLY A 258 -20.49 -9.44 -6.04
CA GLY A 258 -19.72 -10.64 -6.26
C GLY A 258 -19.09 -11.11 -4.97
N SER A 259 -19.85 -11.87 -4.19
CA SER A 259 -19.36 -12.64 -3.07
C SER A 259 -18.73 -13.93 -3.57
N SER A 260 -17.54 -14.29 -3.11
CA SER A 260 -17.08 -15.66 -3.10
C SER A 260 -16.49 -16.02 -1.75
N ARG A 261 -17.17 -17.01 -1.14
CA ARG A 261 -16.79 -17.74 0.07
C ARG A 261 -15.67 -18.73 -0.27
N GLY A 262 -14.77 -18.93 0.68
CA GLY A 262 -13.87 -20.07 0.69
C GLY A 262 -12.98 -20.03 1.92
N GLY A 263 -13.38 -20.77 2.97
CA GLY A 263 -12.64 -20.86 4.20
C GLY A 263 -11.50 -21.85 4.14
N TYR A 264 -10.52 -21.68 5.07
CA TYR A 264 -9.93 -22.77 5.89
C TYR A 264 -8.97 -22.12 6.87
N GLY A 265 -8.98 -22.55 8.10
CA GLY A 265 -8.33 -21.93 9.24
C GLY A 265 -6.82 -22.23 9.35
N GLY A 266 -6.15 -21.30 9.93
CA GLY A 266 -4.73 -21.21 10.26
C GLY A 266 -4.31 -19.81 9.93
N GLY A 267 -3.73 -19.03 10.85
CA GLY A 267 -3.37 -17.61 10.77
C GLY A 267 -3.64 -16.95 9.42
N SER A 268 -4.81 -16.40 9.24
CA SER A 268 -5.28 -15.98 7.92
C SER A 268 -5.12 -14.47 7.83
N SER A 269 -4.23 -13.99 6.97
CA SER A 269 -4.37 -12.64 6.46
C SER A 269 -5.34 -12.68 5.29
N GLY A 270 -6.26 -11.75 5.25
CA GLY A 270 -7.19 -11.56 4.14
C GLY A 270 -6.60 -10.76 2.99
N GLY A 271 -5.29 -10.50 3.03
CA GLY A 271 -4.61 -9.59 2.12
C GLY A 271 -4.58 -8.15 2.63
N GLY A 272 -4.83 -7.92 3.92
CA GLY A 272 -4.62 -6.63 4.58
C GLY A 272 -3.16 -6.22 4.52
N GLY A 273 -2.90 -4.92 4.44
CA GLY A 273 -1.57 -4.36 4.31
C GLY A 273 -1.40 -3.47 3.08
N ALA A 274 -0.17 -3.13 2.77
CA ALA A 274 0.13 -2.29 1.62
C ALA A 274 1.37 -2.77 0.88
N SER A 275 1.47 -2.46 -0.41
CA SER A 275 2.65 -2.66 -1.23
C SER A 275 3.10 -1.36 -1.87
N GLY A 276 4.38 -1.28 -2.20
CA GLY A 276 4.97 -0.11 -2.83
C GLY A 276 6.31 -0.40 -3.46
N GLY A 277 6.94 0.64 -3.99
CA GLY A 277 8.27 0.62 -4.54
C GLY A 277 8.98 1.95 -4.31
N TRP A 278 10.32 1.98 -4.51
CA TRP A 278 11.19 3.11 -4.29
C TRP A 278 12.12 3.43 -5.47
#